data_d2328771da1eef5d21eb13bff47ae7d9
#
_entry.id   d2328771da1eef5d21eb13bff47ae7d9
#
_cell.length_a   1.000
_cell.length_b   1.000
_cell.length_c   1.000
_cell.angle_alpha   90.00
_cell.angle_beta   90.00
_cell.angle_gamma   90.00
#
_symmetry.space_group_name_H-M   'P 1'
#
loop_
_entity.id
_entity.type
_entity.pdbx_description
1 polymer ?
#
loop_
_entity_poly.entity_id
_entity_poly.type
_entity_poly.pdbx_seq_one_letter_code
_entity_poly.pdbx_strand_id
1 'polypeptide(L)'
;MKYTVSVEIALPLERVAQLLADPAQLPKWLRGLVLHEPVSGTHGQVGTISRVVMQMGDQKIEATETITRREPVDLHGIPEGSVVRYEREIVADGMWNAARERLTEAGPGTTLWQSENEYRFSGLLMRLVGLLMPGAFRKQSQQHMQDFKAFAEQGRDVRDEKG
;
A
#
# COMPACT_ATOMS: atom_id res chain seq x y z
N MET A 1 11.94 -10.06 8.20
CA MET A 1 11.03 -9.32 9.10
C MET A 1 9.61 -9.40 8.55
N LYS A 2 8.66 -9.66 9.41
CA LYS A 2 7.25 -9.78 9.01
C LYS A 2 6.36 -9.14 10.07
N TYR A 3 5.34 -8.38 9.64
CA TYR A 3 4.34 -7.80 10.52
C TYR A 3 3.01 -7.60 9.80
N THR A 4 1.94 -7.43 10.57
CA THR A 4 0.61 -7.07 10.07
C THR A 4 0.15 -5.79 10.75
N VAL A 5 -0.41 -4.88 9.96
CA VAL A 5 -1.10 -3.68 10.43
C VAL A 5 -2.54 -3.69 9.91
N SER A 6 -3.42 -2.99 10.58
CA SER A 6 -4.84 -2.95 10.20
C SER A 6 -5.48 -1.62 10.54
N VAL A 7 -6.55 -1.29 9.84
CA VAL A 7 -7.39 -0.13 10.09
C VAL A 7 -8.83 -0.43 9.66
N GLU A 8 -9.79 0.11 10.39
CA GLU A 8 -11.20 0.12 9.96
C GLU A 8 -11.52 1.44 9.26
N ILE A 9 -12.23 1.33 8.14
CA ILE A 9 -12.62 2.46 7.30
C ILE A 9 -14.15 2.49 7.21
N ALA A 10 -14.74 3.63 7.52
CA ALA A 10 -16.19 3.84 7.53
C ALA A 10 -16.76 4.05 6.12
N LEU A 11 -16.46 3.12 5.22
CA LEU A 11 -16.97 3.03 3.87
C LEU A 11 -17.23 1.57 3.49
N PRO A 12 -18.16 1.31 2.55
CA PRO A 12 -18.40 -0.04 2.02
C PRO A 12 -17.17 -0.64 1.36
N LEU A 13 -17.04 -1.97 1.43
CA LEU A 13 -15.93 -2.74 0.88
C LEU A 13 -15.61 -2.38 -0.57
N GLU A 14 -16.62 -2.33 -1.42
CA GLU A 14 -16.44 -2.01 -2.84
C GLU A 14 -15.82 -0.63 -3.04
N ARG A 15 -16.27 0.37 -2.29
CA ARG A 15 -15.74 1.74 -2.38
C ARG A 15 -14.28 1.81 -1.91
N VAL A 16 -13.96 1.15 -0.80
CA VAL A 16 -12.57 1.08 -0.29
C VAL A 16 -11.67 0.39 -1.30
N ALA A 17 -12.11 -0.73 -1.86
CA ALA A 17 -11.36 -1.47 -2.86
C ALA A 17 -11.06 -0.63 -4.12
N GLN A 18 -12.06 0.11 -4.62
CA GLN A 18 -11.89 0.99 -5.76
C GLN A 18 -10.90 2.12 -5.48
N LEU A 19 -11.00 2.77 -4.33
CA LEU A 19 -10.09 3.86 -3.95
C LEU A 19 -8.65 3.38 -3.74
N LEU A 20 -8.49 2.21 -3.12
CA LEU A 20 -7.16 1.64 -2.84
C LEU A 20 -6.46 1.18 -4.11
N ALA A 21 -7.20 0.63 -5.06
CA ALA A 21 -6.66 0.10 -6.30
C ALA A 21 -6.48 1.17 -7.40
N ASP A 22 -7.01 2.36 -7.24
CA ASP A 22 -6.92 3.43 -8.23
C ASP A 22 -5.58 4.17 -8.13
N PRO A 23 -4.68 4.00 -9.11
CA PRO A 23 -3.38 4.66 -9.07
C PRO A 23 -3.47 6.19 -9.12
N ALA A 24 -4.54 6.76 -9.64
CA ALA A 24 -4.77 8.21 -9.65
C ALA A 24 -4.95 8.80 -8.24
N GLN A 25 -5.35 7.97 -7.27
CA GLN A 25 -5.54 8.39 -5.88
C GLN A 25 -4.26 8.31 -5.04
N LEU A 26 -3.26 7.53 -5.47
CA LEU A 26 -2.02 7.32 -4.71
C LEU A 26 -1.36 8.60 -4.20
N PRO A 27 -1.19 9.67 -5.01
CA PRO A 27 -0.56 10.90 -4.52
C PRO A 27 -1.32 11.59 -3.39
N LYS A 28 -2.61 11.32 -3.24
CA LYS A 28 -3.46 11.96 -2.22
C LYS A 28 -3.28 11.36 -0.83
N TRP A 29 -2.89 10.09 -0.75
CA TRP A 29 -2.79 9.41 0.53
C TRP A 29 -1.44 8.73 0.79
N LEU A 30 -0.66 8.42 -0.25
CA LEU A 30 0.65 7.80 -0.07
C LEU A 30 1.70 8.89 0.14
N ARG A 31 1.89 9.23 1.39
CA ARG A 31 2.83 10.28 1.83
C ARG A 31 4.24 10.01 1.33
N GLY A 32 4.85 11.02 0.72
CA GLY A 32 6.20 10.93 0.18
C GLY A 32 6.29 10.40 -1.26
N LEU A 33 5.18 10.01 -1.87
CA LEU A 33 5.21 9.56 -3.26
C LEU A 33 5.62 10.68 -4.20
N VAL A 34 6.70 10.45 -4.97
CA VAL A 34 7.20 11.37 -6.00
C VAL A 34 6.78 10.92 -7.38
N LEU A 35 6.85 9.61 -7.65
CA LEU A 35 6.55 9.02 -8.95
C LEU A 35 5.98 7.62 -8.76
N HIS A 36 4.94 7.30 -9.50
CA HIS A 36 4.42 5.96 -9.69
C HIS A 36 3.96 5.81 -11.12
N GLU A 37 4.75 5.11 -11.95
CA GLU A 37 4.45 4.94 -13.37
C GLU A 37 4.65 3.50 -13.82
N PRO A 38 3.73 2.93 -14.63
CA PRO A 38 3.95 1.62 -15.22
C PRO A 38 5.03 1.70 -16.28
N VAL A 39 5.96 0.75 -16.25
CA VAL A 39 6.98 0.56 -17.27
C VAL A 39 6.64 -0.64 -18.18
N SER A 40 5.74 -1.51 -17.71
CA SER A 40 5.25 -2.68 -18.44
C SER A 40 3.88 -3.08 -17.89
N GLY A 41 2.93 -3.41 -18.74
CA GLY A 41 1.58 -3.81 -18.38
C GLY A 41 0.61 -2.63 -18.25
N THR A 42 -0.50 -2.86 -17.58
CA THR A 42 -1.57 -1.89 -17.38
C THR A 42 -1.77 -1.64 -15.88
N HIS A 43 -1.88 -0.39 -15.47
CA HIS A 43 -2.10 0.00 -14.07
C HIS A 43 -3.14 -0.88 -13.36
N GLY A 44 -2.74 -1.38 -12.19
CA GLY A 44 -3.62 -2.17 -11.33
C GLY A 44 -3.80 -3.63 -11.71
N GLN A 45 -3.34 -4.07 -12.88
CA GLN A 45 -3.48 -5.45 -13.33
C GLN A 45 -2.29 -6.32 -12.87
N VAL A 46 -2.56 -7.61 -12.63
CA VAL A 46 -1.52 -8.60 -12.29
C VAL A 46 -0.46 -8.65 -13.40
N GLY A 47 0.80 -8.67 -12.99
CA GLY A 47 1.95 -8.66 -13.89
C GLY A 47 2.45 -7.26 -14.27
N THR A 48 1.72 -6.20 -13.91
CA THR A 48 2.18 -4.83 -14.14
C THR A 48 3.42 -4.54 -13.33
N ILE A 49 4.42 -3.99 -14.00
CA ILE A 49 5.66 -3.54 -13.39
C ILE A 49 5.68 -2.01 -13.43
N SER A 50 5.85 -1.39 -12.27
CA SER A 50 5.88 0.06 -12.12
C SER A 50 7.18 0.52 -11.49
N ARG A 51 7.64 1.69 -11.92
CA ARG A 51 8.71 2.43 -11.26
C ARG A 51 8.10 3.31 -10.19
N VAL A 52 8.63 3.21 -8.98
CA VAL A 52 8.14 3.97 -7.82
C VAL A 52 9.30 4.76 -7.23
N VAL A 53 9.08 6.04 -6.97
CA VAL A 53 10.05 6.89 -6.27
C VAL A 53 9.37 7.49 -5.06
N MET A 54 9.99 7.28 -3.89
CA MET A 54 9.52 7.80 -2.61
C MET A 54 10.52 8.77 -2.01
N GLN A 55 10.05 9.89 -1.48
CA GLN A 55 10.84 10.80 -0.66
C GLN A 55 10.77 10.34 0.79
N MET A 56 11.92 10.05 1.36
CA MET A 56 12.06 9.65 2.77
C MET A 56 13.09 10.55 3.45
N GLY A 57 12.60 11.54 4.20
CA GLY A 57 13.48 12.60 4.71
C GLY A 57 14.14 13.36 3.55
N ASP A 58 15.45 13.45 3.56
CA ASP A 58 16.23 14.11 2.51
C ASP A 58 16.63 13.17 1.36
N GLN A 59 16.22 11.90 1.42
CA GLN A 59 16.60 10.91 0.41
C GLN A 59 15.42 10.53 -0.47
N LYS A 60 15.71 10.25 -1.74
CA LYS A 60 14.79 9.61 -2.67
C LYS A 60 15.16 8.15 -2.82
N ILE A 61 14.18 7.28 -2.64
CA ILE A 61 14.32 5.83 -2.81
C ILE A 61 13.57 5.44 -4.06
N GLU A 62 14.26 4.77 -4.97
CA GLU A 62 13.68 4.21 -6.18
C GLU A 62 13.47 2.71 -6.00
N ALA A 63 12.29 2.24 -6.38
CA ALA A 63 11.90 0.86 -6.30
C ALA A 63 11.15 0.42 -7.56
N THR A 64 11.11 -0.89 -7.78
CA THR A 64 10.28 -1.54 -8.80
C THR A 64 9.16 -2.28 -8.09
N GLU A 65 7.92 -2.00 -8.48
CA GLU A 65 6.73 -2.68 -7.97
C GLU A 65 6.17 -3.62 -9.03
N THR A 66 5.84 -4.84 -8.62
CA THR A 66 5.15 -5.82 -9.46
C THR A 66 3.87 -6.25 -8.76
N ILE A 67 2.73 -6.15 -9.45
CA ILE A 67 1.45 -6.64 -8.94
C ILE A 67 1.38 -8.14 -9.16
N THR A 68 1.24 -8.90 -8.06
CA THR A 68 1.28 -10.37 -8.07
C THR A 68 -0.09 -11.00 -7.88
N ARG A 69 -1.05 -10.27 -7.31
CA ARG A 69 -2.41 -10.76 -7.08
C ARG A 69 -3.43 -9.62 -7.05
N ARG A 70 -4.58 -9.86 -7.65
CA ARG A 70 -5.76 -8.99 -7.55
C ARG A 70 -7.01 -9.84 -7.67
N GLU A 71 -7.77 -9.92 -6.58
CA GLU A 71 -9.02 -10.70 -6.51
C GLU A 71 -10.08 -9.89 -5.74
N PRO A 72 -11.28 -9.71 -6.31
CA PRO A 72 -11.65 -9.99 -7.70
C PRO A 72 -10.94 -9.04 -8.69
N VAL A 73 -10.87 -9.46 -9.96
CA VAL A 73 -10.26 -8.61 -11.01
C VAL A 73 -11.09 -7.36 -11.25
N ASP A 74 -12.41 -7.52 -11.32
CA ASP A 74 -13.36 -6.40 -11.42
C ASP A 74 -13.80 -5.99 -10.00
N LEU A 75 -13.58 -4.72 -9.66
CA LEU A 75 -13.95 -4.13 -8.38
C LEU A 75 -15.32 -3.44 -8.41
N HIS A 76 -16.15 -3.76 -9.39
CA HIS A 76 -17.55 -3.32 -9.49
C HIS A 76 -18.49 -4.50 -9.30
N GLY A 77 -19.57 -4.30 -8.52
CA GLY A 77 -20.53 -5.35 -8.24
C GLY A 77 -19.96 -6.49 -7.38
N ILE A 78 -19.10 -6.17 -6.45
CA ILE A 78 -18.50 -7.16 -5.54
C ILE A 78 -19.59 -7.77 -4.67
N PRO A 79 -19.78 -9.11 -4.67
CA PRO A 79 -20.79 -9.74 -3.85
C PRO A 79 -20.56 -9.50 -2.35
N GLU A 80 -21.67 -9.39 -1.61
CA GLU A 80 -21.64 -9.27 -0.16
C GLU A 80 -20.89 -10.46 0.47
N GLY A 81 -20.09 -10.19 1.51
CA GLY A 81 -19.27 -11.21 2.17
C GLY A 81 -17.98 -11.58 1.43
N SER A 82 -17.69 -10.93 0.31
CA SER A 82 -16.45 -11.16 -0.44
C SER A 82 -15.21 -10.71 0.33
N VAL A 83 -14.07 -11.34 0.00
CA VAL A 83 -12.74 -10.91 0.45
C VAL A 83 -12.01 -10.34 -0.77
N VAL A 84 -11.53 -9.10 -0.66
CA VAL A 84 -10.67 -8.49 -1.69
C VAL A 84 -9.22 -8.73 -1.30
N ARG A 85 -8.41 -9.20 -2.25
CA ARG A 85 -6.97 -9.44 -2.07
C ARG A 85 -6.21 -8.68 -3.13
N TYR A 86 -5.16 -8.00 -2.69
CA TYR A 86 -4.27 -7.25 -3.54
C TYR A 86 -2.84 -7.45 -3.04
N GLU A 87 -1.99 -8.04 -3.86
CA GLU A 87 -0.62 -8.35 -3.46
C GLU A 87 0.35 -7.77 -4.47
N ARG A 88 1.49 -7.32 -3.95
CA ARG A 88 2.56 -6.73 -4.75
C ARG A 88 3.92 -7.03 -4.13
N GLU A 89 4.92 -7.11 -4.98
CA GLU A 89 6.32 -7.17 -4.59
C GLU A 89 7.00 -5.86 -4.94
N ILE A 90 7.80 -5.35 -4.02
CA ILE A 90 8.55 -4.11 -4.17
C ILE A 90 10.02 -4.41 -3.94
N VAL A 91 10.85 -4.06 -4.93
CA VAL A 91 12.29 -4.29 -4.90
C VAL A 91 13.01 -2.96 -5.00
N ALA A 92 13.83 -2.67 -4.01
CA ALA A 92 14.76 -1.55 -3.99
C ALA A 92 16.17 -2.07 -3.73
N ASP A 93 17.18 -1.20 -3.81
CA ASP A 93 18.56 -1.60 -3.52
C ASP A 93 18.68 -2.14 -2.08
N GLY A 94 19.10 -3.40 -1.97
CA GLY A 94 19.27 -4.10 -0.70
C GLY A 94 17.97 -4.47 0.03
N MET A 95 16.80 -4.30 -0.60
CA MET A 95 15.51 -4.58 0.03
C MET A 95 14.54 -5.28 -0.94
N TRP A 96 13.88 -6.32 -0.45
CA TRP A 96 12.70 -6.91 -1.05
C TRP A 96 11.56 -6.84 -0.05
N ASN A 97 10.39 -6.42 -0.51
CA ASN A 97 9.16 -6.36 0.29
C ASN A 97 8.02 -7.04 -0.46
N ALA A 98 7.27 -7.89 0.22
CA ALA A 98 5.96 -8.35 -0.22
C ALA A 98 4.89 -7.70 0.64
N ALA A 99 3.98 -6.98 0.03
CA ALA A 99 2.81 -6.38 0.67
C ALA A 99 1.57 -7.15 0.23
N ARG A 100 0.84 -7.72 1.20
CA ARG A 100 -0.36 -8.51 0.98
C ARG A 100 -1.54 -7.84 1.67
N GLU A 101 -2.37 -7.20 0.86
CA GLU A 101 -3.55 -6.47 1.32
C GLU A 101 -4.77 -7.37 1.32
N ARG A 102 -5.57 -7.25 2.38
CA ARG A 102 -6.83 -7.95 2.52
C ARG A 102 -7.91 -6.99 3.02
N LEU A 103 -9.01 -6.91 2.28
CA LEU A 103 -10.18 -6.12 2.66
C LEU A 103 -11.36 -7.06 2.93
N THR A 104 -12.03 -6.85 4.07
CA THR A 104 -13.23 -7.59 4.48
C THR A 104 -14.25 -6.63 5.06
N GLU A 105 -15.53 -7.01 4.99
CA GLU A 105 -16.58 -6.27 5.68
C GLU A 105 -16.44 -6.44 7.19
N ALA A 106 -16.45 -5.32 7.92
CA ALA A 106 -16.36 -5.30 9.39
C ALA A 106 -17.67 -4.89 10.06
N GLY A 107 -18.75 -4.80 9.27
CA GLY A 107 -20.06 -4.35 9.66
C GLY A 107 -20.73 -3.54 8.56
N PRO A 108 -22.00 -3.10 8.71
CA PRO A 108 -22.67 -2.29 7.68
C PRO A 108 -21.90 -1.01 7.41
N GLY A 109 -21.49 -0.82 6.15
CA GLY A 109 -20.77 0.37 5.71
C GLY A 109 -19.37 0.53 6.32
N THR A 110 -18.76 -0.54 6.84
CA THR A 110 -17.42 -0.53 7.42
C THR A 110 -16.57 -1.64 6.83
N THR A 111 -15.33 -1.31 6.52
CA THR A 111 -14.36 -2.24 5.93
C THR A 111 -13.13 -2.35 6.82
N LEU A 112 -12.68 -3.58 7.08
CA LEU A 112 -11.40 -3.85 7.70
C LEU A 112 -10.34 -4.02 6.61
N TRP A 113 -9.32 -3.17 6.64
CA TRP A 113 -8.13 -3.32 5.82
C TRP A 113 -6.99 -3.86 6.66
N GLN A 114 -6.47 -5.02 6.27
CA GLN A 114 -5.29 -5.64 6.87
C GLN A 114 -4.18 -5.70 5.83
N SER A 115 -2.97 -5.33 6.23
CA SER A 115 -1.77 -5.39 5.40
C SER A 115 -0.71 -6.22 6.09
N GLU A 116 -0.38 -7.37 5.48
CA GLU A 116 0.76 -8.18 5.89
C GLU A 116 1.96 -7.76 5.06
N ASN A 117 3.05 -7.41 5.74
CA ASN A 117 4.30 -7.00 5.11
C ASN A 117 5.42 -7.95 5.49
N GLU A 118 6.14 -8.43 4.50
CA GLU A 118 7.33 -9.24 4.66
C GLU A 118 8.51 -8.52 4.00
N TYR A 119 9.60 -8.35 4.76
CA TYR A 119 10.82 -7.72 4.26
C TYR A 119 12.00 -8.68 4.32
N ARG A 120 12.81 -8.63 3.28
CA ARG A 120 14.12 -9.30 3.23
C ARG A 120 15.17 -8.26 2.86
N PHE A 121 16.25 -8.23 3.62
CA PHE A 121 17.33 -7.29 3.44
C PHE A 121 18.58 -8.02 2.98
N SER A 122 19.28 -7.45 2.01
CA SER A 122 20.57 -7.95 1.51
C SER A 122 21.65 -6.88 1.74
N GLY A 123 22.89 -7.36 1.90
CA GLY A 123 24.00 -6.48 2.28
C GLY A 123 24.04 -6.18 3.78
N LEU A 124 25.25 -5.91 4.27
CA LEU A 124 25.46 -5.75 5.72
C LEU A 124 24.71 -4.55 6.30
N LEU A 125 24.77 -3.40 5.61
CA LEU A 125 24.13 -2.17 6.07
C LEU A 125 22.61 -2.32 6.16
N MET A 126 21.98 -2.86 5.12
CA MET A 126 20.52 -3.04 5.11
C MET A 126 20.06 -4.10 6.10
N ARG A 127 20.84 -5.13 6.35
CA ARG A 127 20.56 -6.11 7.41
C ARG A 127 20.58 -5.47 8.80
N LEU A 128 21.51 -4.55 9.04
CA LEU A 128 21.56 -3.78 10.28
C LEU A 128 20.33 -2.88 10.43
N VAL A 129 19.91 -2.20 9.37
CA VAL A 129 18.69 -1.38 9.37
C VAL A 129 17.48 -2.24 9.73
N GLY A 130 17.32 -3.39 9.11
CA GLY A 130 16.21 -4.31 9.40
C GLY A 130 16.22 -4.86 10.82
N LEU A 131 17.40 -5.06 11.42
CA LEU A 131 17.56 -5.54 12.78
C LEU A 131 17.32 -4.44 13.83
N LEU A 132 17.79 -3.22 13.56
CA LEU A 132 17.78 -2.12 14.54
C LEU A 132 16.50 -1.27 14.47
N MET A 133 15.79 -1.27 13.34
CA MET A 133 14.64 -0.40 13.08
C MET A 133 13.37 -1.13 12.63
N PRO A 134 13.02 -2.30 13.18
CA PRO A 134 11.82 -3.02 12.74
C PRO A 134 10.54 -2.24 13.03
N GLY A 135 10.51 -1.49 14.11
CA GLY A 135 9.37 -0.65 14.50
C GLY A 135 9.12 0.53 13.56
N ALA A 136 10.17 1.04 12.89
CA ALA A 136 10.04 2.15 11.94
C ALA A 136 9.23 1.75 10.71
N PHE A 137 9.45 0.56 10.16
CA PHE A 137 8.70 0.03 9.02
C PHE A 137 7.23 -0.18 9.35
N ARG A 138 6.94 -0.77 10.51
CA ARG A 138 5.56 -0.96 10.99
C ARG A 138 4.85 0.38 11.20
N LYS A 139 5.53 1.34 11.82
CA LYS A 139 4.99 2.68 12.05
C LYS A 139 4.67 3.41 10.74
N GLN A 140 5.54 3.29 9.74
CA GLN A 140 5.32 3.86 8.42
C GLN A 140 4.08 3.25 7.74
N SER A 141 3.94 1.92 7.76
CA SER A 141 2.77 1.25 7.20
C SER A 141 1.49 1.67 7.92
N GLN A 142 1.52 1.80 9.24
CA GLN A 142 0.39 2.28 10.01
C GLN A 142 0.04 3.73 9.65
N GLN A 143 1.04 4.58 9.43
CA GLN A 143 0.82 5.97 8.99
C GLN A 143 0.15 6.02 7.61
N HIS A 144 0.60 5.20 6.67
CA HIS A 144 -0.04 5.11 5.35
C HIS A 144 -1.51 4.69 5.44
N MET A 145 -1.83 3.77 6.34
CA MET A 145 -3.22 3.36 6.58
C MET A 145 -4.06 4.49 7.16
N GLN A 146 -3.52 5.25 8.11
CA GLN A 146 -4.22 6.42 8.68
C GLN A 146 -4.41 7.53 7.64
N ASP A 147 -3.41 7.76 6.80
CA ASP A 147 -3.50 8.74 5.71
C ASP A 147 -4.56 8.32 4.69
N PHE A 148 -4.61 7.04 4.33
CA PHE A 148 -5.67 6.51 3.45
C PHE A 148 -7.06 6.64 4.09
N LYS A 149 -7.20 6.30 5.36
CA LYS A 149 -8.46 6.44 6.10
C LYS A 149 -8.97 7.89 6.06
N ALA A 150 -8.10 8.85 6.36
CA ALA A 150 -8.44 10.26 6.33
C ALA A 150 -8.81 10.73 4.92
N PHE A 151 -8.11 10.26 3.91
CA PHE A 151 -8.45 10.51 2.51
C PHE A 151 -9.81 9.91 2.14
N ALA A 152 -10.03 8.64 2.43
CA ALA A 152 -11.24 7.91 2.05
C ALA A 152 -12.50 8.45 2.75
N GLU A 153 -12.42 8.75 4.04
CA GLU A 153 -13.56 9.18 4.85
C GLU A 153 -13.80 10.69 4.81
N GLN A 154 -12.75 11.51 4.66
CA GLN A 154 -12.81 12.97 4.82
C GLN A 154 -12.29 13.74 3.60
N GLY A 155 -11.79 13.06 2.57
CA GLY A 155 -11.22 13.69 1.39
C GLY A 155 -9.90 14.43 1.65
N ARG A 156 -9.18 14.10 2.73
CA ARG A 156 -7.88 14.72 3.03
C ARG A 156 -6.83 14.32 2.02
N ASP A 157 -6.03 15.29 1.62
CA ASP A 157 -4.89 15.11 0.73
C ASP A 157 -3.60 15.39 1.52
N VAL A 158 -2.71 14.40 1.59
CA VAL A 158 -1.46 14.52 2.35
C VAL A 158 -0.54 15.62 1.81
N ARG A 159 -0.71 16.02 0.55
CA ARG A 159 0.06 17.11 -0.08
C ARG A 159 -0.33 18.49 0.46
N ASP A 160 -1.53 18.63 1.00
CA ASP A 160 -2.04 19.88 1.56
C ASP A 160 -1.57 20.11 2.99
N GLU A 161 -1.04 19.09 3.65
CA GLU A 161 -0.43 19.22 4.97
C GLU A 161 0.94 19.85 4.83
N LYS A 162 1.01 21.15 5.14
CA LYS A 162 2.29 21.83 5.29
C LYS A 162 2.94 21.36 6.58
N GLY A 163 4.01 20.62 6.43
CA GLY A 163 4.87 20.23 7.54
C GLY A 163 5.56 21.43 8.18
#